data_e61a7d5ceb6e35be24d18e21764ae3f1
#
_entry.id   e61a7d5ceb6e35be24d18e21764ae3f1
#
_cell.length_a   1.000
_cell.length_b   1.000
_cell.length_c   1.000
_cell.angle_alpha   90.00
_cell.angle_beta   90.00
_cell.angle_gamma   90.00
#
_symmetry.space_group_name_H-M   'P 1'
#
loop_
_entity.id
_entity.type
_entity.pdbx_description
1 polymer ?
#
loop_
_entity_poly.entity_id
_entity_poly.type
_entity_poly.pdbx_seq_one_letter_code
_entity_poly.pdbx_strand_id
1 'polypeptide(L)'
;MPLVDSVFAPWDDSDQKPLIRFRNVTKRFGDFTAIDNLTLDIFAQEFFALLGPSGCGKTTMMRMLAGFENPTKGAIELAGQDIAGVPPNKRAVNMMFQSYALFPHLTVQDNIAFGLRRESRDSNFISERVSEMLKLTRLEKFARRKPHQISGGQRQRVALARSLAKAPKLLLLDEPLGALDAKLREATQFELMDIQEKTGTTFVIVTHDQEEAMTVASRVAVMDEGRIMQVATPERIYEAPNSVYVADFIGDVNIIPGTAKAAGPDHYEIDWAEGREPLHAISKKDFAEGQSCHLAIRPEKVAIHAEHPAADNAVLGKVLDIAYLGNLSTYHV
;
A
#
# COMPACT_ATOMS: atom_id res chain seq x y z
N MET A 1 -17.96 4.55 29.29
CA MET A 1 -17.48 5.10 28.01
C MET A 1 -16.17 4.38 27.71
N PRO A 2 -16.06 3.57 26.68
CA PRO A 2 -14.76 3.09 26.27
C PRO A 2 -13.93 4.27 25.78
N LEU A 3 -12.68 4.32 26.23
CA LEU A 3 -11.68 5.25 25.70
C LEU A 3 -11.66 5.08 24.19
N VAL A 4 -11.91 6.15 23.45
CA VAL A 4 -11.64 6.20 22.02
C VAL A 4 -10.13 6.07 21.91
N ASP A 5 -9.64 4.88 21.55
CA ASP A 5 -8.24 4.71 21.19
C ASP A 5 -7.96 5.75 20.12
N SER A 6 -6.95 6.58 20.34
CA SER A 6 -6.57 7.64 19.41
C SER A 6 -6.27 6.96 18.06
N VAL A 7 -6.99 7.37 17.01
CA VAL A 7 -6.76 6.85 15.65
C VAL A 7 -5.26 7.04 15.34
N PHE A 8 -4.60 5.95 14.92
CA PHE A 8 -3.19 6.01 14.52
C PHE A 8 -3.04 6.88 13.27
N ALA A 9 -2.63 8.11 13.45
CA ALA A 9 -2.45 9.10 12.38
C ALA A 9 -1.24 10.02 12.63
N PRO A 10 -0.02 9.47 12.74
CA PRO A 10 1.17 10.26 13.04
C PRO A 10 1.52 11.31 11.97
N TRP A 11 0.98 11.17 10.76
CA TRP A 11 1.15 12.12 9.66
C TRP A 11 0.33 13.40 9.81
N ASP A 12 -0.64 13.42 10.71
CA ASP A 12 -1.45 14.60 11.02
C ASP A 12 -0.86 15.44 12.18
N ASP A 13 0.17 14.92 12.86
CA ASP A 13 0.89 15.58 13.93
C ASP A 13 2.21 16.18 13.40
N SER A 14 2.30 17.50 13.37
CA SER A 14 3.47 18.25 12.89
C SER A 14 4.75 18.02 13.72
N ASP A 15 4.62 17.57 14.96
CA ASP A 15 5.74 17.31 15.86
C ASP A 15 6.33 15.91 15.67
N GLN A 16 5.60 15.00 15.01
CA GLN A 16 6.06 13.66 14.70
C GLN A 16 7.12 13.67 13.60
N LYS A 17 8.25 13.04 13.91
CA LYS A 17 9.34 12.87 12.94
C LYS A 17 9.14 11.57 12.14
N PRO A 18 9.24 11.61 10.82
CA PRO A 18 9.14 10.40 10.03
C PRO A 18 10.31 9.45 10.34
N LEU A 19 10.03 8.15 10.27
CA LEU A 19 11.05 7.12 10.33
C LEU A 19 11.85 7.07 9.03
N ILE A 20 11.17 7.21 7.89
CA ILE A 20 11.78 7.23 6.57
C ILE A 20 11.42 8.55 5.89
N ARG A 21 12.42 9.19 5.30
CA ARG A 21 12.24 10.42 4.53
C ARG A 21 13.00 10.36 3.22
N PHE A 22 12.27 10.47 2.12
CA PHE A 22 12.82 10.74 0.80
C PHE A 22 12.80 12.25 0.55
N ARG A 23 13.93 12.83 0.15
CA ARG A 23 14.06 14.26 -0.16
C ARG A 23 14.50 14.46 -1.60
N ASN A 24 13.56 14.86 -2.46
CA ASN A 24 13.81 15.15 -3.87
C ASN A 24 14.63 14.05 -4.58
N VAL A 25 14.25 12.79 -4.31
CA VAL A 25 15.00 11.63 -4.78
C VAL A 25 14.72 11.40 -6.26
N THR A 26 15.80 11.32 -7.03
CA THR A 26 15.78 10.91 -8.43
C THR A 26 16.66 9.69 -8.63
N LYS A 27 16.19 8.69 -9.34
CA LYS A 27 16.97 7.52 -9.76
C LYS A 27 16.91 7.35 -11.26
N ARG A 28 18.08 7.30 -11.88
CA ARG A 28 18.25 7.06 -13.32
C ARG A 28 19.08 5.81 -13.58
N PHE A 29 18.75 5.11 -14.66
CA PHE A 29 19.53 4.03 -15.25
C PHE A 29 19.79 4.39 -16.71
N GLY A 30 21.00 4.91 -16.96
CA GLY A 30 21.30 5.55 -18.25
C GLY A 30 20.35 6.73 -18.49
N ASP A 31 19.63 6.70 -19.62
CA ASP A 31 18.67 7.73 -20.01
C ASP A 31 17.28 7.53 -19.37
N PHE A 32 17.02 6.36 -18.82
CA PHE A 32 15.73 6.04 -18.20
C PHE A 32 15.65 6.59 -16.78
N THR A 33 14.61 7.37 -16.48
CA THR A 33 14.31 7.88 -15.14
C THR A 33 13.28 6.98 -14.48
N ALA A 34 13.74 6.16 -13.52
CA ALA A 34 12.88 5.23 -12.79
C ALA A 34 12.15 5.89 -11.61
N ILE A 35 12.74 6.91 -11.01
CA ILE A 35 12.14 7.75 -9.95
C ILE A 35 12.48 9.19 -10.26
N ASP A 36 11.48 10.06 -10.25
CA ASP A 36 11.60 11.47 -10.63
C ASP A 36 11.21 12.41 -9.49
N ASN A 37 12.21 13.06 -8.90
CA ASN A 37 12.06 14.11 -7.89
C ASN A 37 11.07 13.77 -6.76
N LEU A 38 11.17 12.57 -6.21
CA LEU A 38 10.24 12.02 -5.24
C LEU A 38 10.54 12.54 -3.83
N THR A 39 9.51 13.06 -3.16
CA THR A 39 9.54 13.42 -1.73
C THR A 39 8.43 12.67 -1.02
N LEU A 40 8.78 11.96 0.08
CA LEU A 40 7.84 11.13 0.82
C LEU A 40 8.33 10.95 2.26
N ASP A 41 7.41 11.09 3.21
CA ASP A 41 7.60 10.76 4.62
C ASP A 41 6.77 9.52 5.00
N ILE A 42 7.41 8.54 5.68
CA ILE A 42 6.77 7.35 6.26
C ILE A 42 7.11 7.33 7.75
N PHE A 43 6.10 7.14 8.59
CA PHE A 43 6.25 7.26 10.04
C PHE A 43 6.51 5.90 10.70
N ALA A 44 6.95 5.94 11.95
CA ALA A 44 7.17 4.70 12.72
C ALA A 44 5.84 3.95 12.93
N GLN A 45 5.90 2.64 12.92
CA GLN A 45 4.75 1.73 13.10
C GLN A 45 3.67 1.82 12.03
N GLU A 46 3.89 2.54 10.92
CA GLU A 46 2.99 2.46 9.77
C GLU A 46 3.07 1.09 9.08
N PHE A 47 1.93 0.65 8.59
CA PHE A 47 1.86 -0.30 7.49
C PHE A 47 1.65 0.52 6.21
N PHE A 48 2.71 0.78 5.46
CA PHE A 48 2.69 1.67 4.30
C PHE A 48 2.70 0.88 2.99
N ALA A 49 1.79 1.18 2.07
CA ALA A 49 1.73 0.52 0.78
C ALA A 49 2.23 1.42 -0.37
N LEU A 50 3.11 0.87 -1.20
CA LEU A 50 3.46 1.41 -2.51
C LEU A 50 2.65 0.67 -3.56
N LEU A 51 1.67 1.33 -4.16
CA LEU A 51 0.73 0.76 -5.11
C LEU A 51 0.89 1.42 -6.48
N GLY A 52 0.80 0.66 -7.57
CA GLY A 52 0.88 1.21 -8.93
C GLY A 52 1.13 0.11 -9.97
N PRO A 53 1.09 0.43 -11.26
CA PRO A 53 1.31 -0.51 -12.34
C PRO A 53 2.75 -1.04 -12.35
N SER A 54 2.98 -2.13 -13.09
CA SER A 54 4.32 -2.67 -13.28
C SER A 54 5.23 -1.63 -13.94
N GLY A 55 6.46 -1.50 -13.44
CA GLY A 55 7.45 -0.56 -13.99
C GLY A 55 7.35 0.88 -13.47
N CYS A 56 6.37 1.26 -12.65
CA CYS A 56 6.23 2.63 -12.15
C CYS A 56 7.28 3.04 -11.08
N GLY A 57 8.24 2.18 -10.71
CA GLY A 57 9.34 2.54 -9.81
C GLY A 57 9.30 1.95 -8.40
N LYS A 58 8.23 1.25 -7.99
CA LYS A 58 8.06 0.68 -6.64
C LYS A 58 9.24 -0.17 -6.17
N THR A 59 9.63 -1.16 -6.98
CA THR A 59 10.78 -2.03 -6.68
C THR A 59 12.08 -1.24 -6.61
N THR A 60 12.24 -0.19 -7.42
CA THR A 60 13.40 0.71 -7.36
C THR A 60 13.46 1.45 -6.02
N MET A 61 12.33 1.99 -5.53
CA MET A 61 12.25 2.62 -4.21
C MET A 61 12.63 1.63 -3.10
N MET A 62 12.05 0.43 -3.14
CA MET A 62 12.34 -0.62 -2.17
C MET A 62 13.84 -1.00 -2.19
N ARG A 63 14.44 -1.15 -3.38
CA ARG A 63 15.87 -1.47 -3.52
C ARG A 63 16.77 -0.35 -2.99
N MET A 64 16.37 0.91 -3.13
CA MET A 64 17.08 2.03 -2.53
C MET A 64 17.01 2.01 -0.99
N LEU A 65 15.84 1.71 -0.41
CA LEU A 65 15.69 1.53 1.05
C LEU A 65 16.51 0.34 1.58
N ALA A 66 16.50 -0.77 0.86
CA ALA A 66 17.25 -1.96 1.22
C ALA A 66 18.79 -1.81 1.05
N GLY A 67 19.24 -0.81 0.27
CA GLY A 67 20.67 -0.57 0.02
C GLY A 67 21.25 -1.31 -1.18
N PHE A 68 20.41 -1.88 -2.04
CA PHE A 68 20.84 -2.50 -3.30
C PHE A 68 21.01 -1.50 -4.42
N GLU A 69 20.44 -0.31 -4.27
CA GLU A 69 20.57 0.81 -5.19
C GLU A 69 20.82 2.08 -4.41
N ASN A 70 21.50 3.06 -5.04
CA ASN A 70 21.67 4.40 -4.51
C ASN A 70 20.84 5.39 -5.34
N PRO A 71 20.32 6.47 -4.75
CA PRO A 71 19.71 7.55 -5.52
C PRO A 71 20.77 8.21 -6.42
N THR A 72 20.34 8.71 -7.59
CA THR A 72 21.18 9.53 -8.47
C THR A 72 21.27 10.96 -7.95
N LYS A 73 20.18 11.46 -7.37
CA LYS A 73 20.06 12.77 -6.70
C LYS A 73 19.14 12.66 -5.50
N GLY A 74 19.24 13.64 -4.60
CA GLY A 74 18.45 13.67 -3.37
C GLY A 74 19.04 12.81 -2.27
N ALA A 75 18.31 12.66 -1.17
CA ALA A 75 18.74 11.92 0.02
C ALA A 75 17.61 11.02 0.53
N ILE A 76 17.99 9.90 1.16
CA ILE A 76 17.08 8.98 1.84
C ILE A 76 17.53 8.85 3.29
N GLU A 77 16.67 9.22 4.22
CA GLU A 77 16.95 9.13 5.64
C GLU A 77 16.16 7.99 6.29
N LEU A 78 16.78 7.30 7.23
CA LEU A 78 16.15 6.33 8.12
C LEU A 78 16.45 6.74 9.56
N ALA A 79 15.42 7.01 10.35
CA ALA A 79 15.53 7.53 11.72
C ALA A 79 16.44 8.77 11.83
N GLY A 80 16.33 9.69 10.86
CA GLY A 80 17.10 10.94 10.79
C GLY A 80 18.56 10.79 10.33
N GLN A 81 18.98 9.60 9.90
CA GLN A 81 20.33 9.35 9.36
C GLN A 81 20.24 9.07 7.87
N ASP A 82 21.08 9.73 7.08
CA ASP A 82 21.23 9.43 5.66
C ASP A 82 21.77 7.99 5.50
N ILE A 83 21.04 7.19 4.72
CA ILE A 83 21.40 5.80 4.43
C ILE A 83 22.06 5.62 3.05
N ALA A 84 22.31 6.70 2.31
CA ALA A 84 23.05 6.62 1.06
C ALA A 84 24.47 6.08 1.31
N GLY A 85 24.88 5.09 0.51
CA GLY A 85 26.17 4.43 0.67
C GLY A 85 26.32 3.48 1.87
N VAL A 86 25.33 3.39 2.76
CA VAL A 86 25.31 2.36 3.82
C VAL A 86 24.98 1.01 3.20
N PRO A 87 25.83 -0.03 3.32
CA PRO A 87 25.57 -1.32 2.71
C PRO A 87 24.36 -2.03 3.37
N PRO A 88 23.67 -2.92 2.64
CA PRO A 88 22.42 -3.57 3.10
C PRO A 88 22.53 -4.24 4.48
N ASN A 89 23.63 -4.92 4.74
CA ASN A 89 23.84 -5.66 5.99
C ASN A 89 24.07 -4.77 7.23
N LYS A 90 24.31 -3.46 7.04
CA LYS A 90 24.49 -2.48 8.12
C LYS A 90 23.27 -1.58 8.33
N ARG A 91 22.22 -1.74 7.52
CA ARG A 91 20.97 -0.99 7.68
C ARG A 91 20.05 -1.67 8.69
N ALA A 92 19.31 -0.89 9.47
CA ALA A 92 18.23 -1.41 10.33
C ALA A 92 16.97 -1.74 9.50
N VAL A 93 17.17 -2.33 8.32
CA VAL A 93 16.16 -2.67 7.32
C VAL A 93 16.32 -4.14 6.97
N ASN A 94 15.22 -4.89 6.96
CA ASN A 94 15.19 -6.22 6.37
C ASN A 94 14.21 -6.26 5.21
N MET A 95 14.42 -7.20 4.30
CA MET A 95 13.58 -7.39 3.12
C MET A 95 13.14 -8.83 2.99
N MET A 96 11.86 -9.03 2.75
CA MET A 96 11.29 -10.30 2.35
C MET A 96 11.02 -10.24 0.84
N PHE A 97 11.70 -11.11 0.09
CA PHE A 97 11.58 -11.21 -1.36
C PHE A 97 10.33 -12.01 -1.75
N GLN A 98 9.80 -11.75 -2.92
CA GLN A 98 8.66 -12.48 -3.51
C GLN A 98 8.86 -14.00 -3.52
N SER A 99 10.08 -14.48 -3.78
CA SER A 99 10.44 -15.91 -3.76
C SER A 99 10.68 -16.49 -2.35
N TYR A 100 10.49 -15.66 -1.30
CA TYR A 100 10.82 -15.96 0.11
C TYR A 100 12.30 -16.22 0.36
N ALA A 101 13.10 -16.59 -0.62
CA ALA A 101 14.54 -16.83 -0.58
C ALA A 101 15.00 -17.66 0.65
N LEU A 102 14.25 -18.70 1.02
CA LEU A 102 14.62 -19.60 2.14
C LEU A 102 15.83 -20.45 1.77
N PHE A 103 16.67 -20.71 2.76
CA PHE A 103 17.79 -21.65 2.62
C PHE A 103 17.26 -23.09 2.60
N PRO A 104 17.28 -23.81 1.46
CA PRO A 104 16.60 -25.12 1.34
C PRO A 104 17.24 -26.23 2.14
N HIS A 105 18.51 -26.10 2.49
CA HIS A 105 19.30 -27.06 3.28
C HIS A 105 19.12 -26.89 4.79
N LEU A 106 18.63 -25.71 5.24
CA LEU A 106 18.42 -25.40 6.66
C LEU A 106 16.98 -25.77 7.09
N THR A 107 16.83 -26.08 8.37
CA THR A 107 15.51 -26.24 9.00
C THR A 107 14.80 -24.88 9.12
N VAL A 108 13.52 -24.87 9.50
CA VAL A 108 12.75 -23.66 9.79
C VAL A 108 13.43 -22.82 10.86
N GLN A 109 13.77 -23.43 12.02
CA GLN A 109 14.46 -22.74 13.10
C GLN A 109 15.84 -22.20 12.69
N ASP A 110 16.59 -22.95 11.86
CA ASP A 110 17.91 -22.51 11.40
C ASP A 110 17.82 -21.39 10.36
N ASN A 111 16.77 -21.36 9.54
CA ASN A 111 16.47 -20.22 8.68
C ASN A 111 16.23 -18.95 9.50
N ILE A 112 15.43 -19.03 10.57
CA ILE A 112 15.16 -17.90 11.47
C ILE A 112 16.44 -17.47 12.21
N ALA A 113 17.23 -18.42 12.71
CA ALA A 113 18.47 -18.15 13.44
C ALA A 113 19.60 -17.59 12.58
N PHE A 114 19.53 -17.74 11.25
CA PHE A 114 20.65 -17.48 10.35
C PHE A 114 21.24 -16.07 10.50
N GLY A 115 20.39 -15.03 10.48
CA GLY A 115 20.83 -13.65 10.64
C GLY A 115 21.44 -13.36 12.02
N LEU A 116 20.84 -13.91 13.08
CA LEU A 116 21.30 -13.74 14.46
C LEU A 116 22.70 -14.36 14.68
N ARG A 117 22.94 -15.57 14.13
CA ARG A 117 24.26 -16.22 14.19
C ARG A 117 25.35 -15.41 13.49
N ARG A 118 25.01 -14.68 12.42
CA ARG A 118 25.96 -13.80 11.70
C ARG A 118 26.33 -12.53 12.47
N GLU A 119 25.49 -12.11 13.40
CA GLU A 119 25.77 -10.98 14.29
C GLU A 119 26.54 -11.39 15.55
N SER A 120 26.99 -12.63 15.63
CA SER A 120 27.73 -13.18 16.80
C SER A 120 26.99 -13.00 18.13
N ARG A 121 25.64 -13.16 18.09
CA ARG A 121 24.81 -13.10 19.28
C ARG A 121 25.03 -14.34 20.17
N ASP A 122 24.84 -14.17 21.47
CA ASP A 122 24.88 -15.27 22.43
C ASP A 122 23.86 -16.38 22.08
N SER A 123 24.25 -17.64 22.37
CA SER A 123 23.44 -18.82 22.03
C SER A 123 22.08 -18.83 22.72
N ASN A 124 22.00 -18.36 23.98
CA ASN A 124 20.75 -18.29 24.74
C ASN A 124 19.82 -17.25 24.11
N PHE A 125 20.34 -16.05 23.80
CA PHE A 125 19.61 -15.03 23.10
C PHE A 125 19.04 -15.52 21.75
N ILE A 126 19.86 -16.24 20.95
CA ILE A 126 19.43 -16.81 19.68
C ILE A 126 18.28 -17.81 19.90
N SER A 127 18.42 -18.71 20.89
CA SER A 127 17.41 -19.72 21.19
C SER A 127 16.07 -19.10 21.60
N GLU A 128 16.11 -18.13 22.52
CA GLU A 128 14.93 -17.39 22.99
C GLU A 128 14.25 -16.64 21.84
N ARG A 129 15.03 -15.89 21.04
CA ARG A 129 14.50 -15.12 19.94
C ARG A 129 13.91 -15.98 18.84
N VAL A 130 14.53 -17.13 18.51
CA VAL A 130 13.98 -18.11 17.56
C VAL A 130 12.66 -18.68 18.08
N SER A 131 12.59 -19.03 19.37
CA SER A 131 11.37 -19.54 20.01
C SER A 131 10.24 -18.51 19.95
N GLU A 132 10.55 -17.25 20.23
CA GLU A 132 9.60 -16.12 20.12
C GLU A 132 9.05 -15.99 18.68
N MET A 133 9.93 -16.00 17.68
CA MET A 133 9.55 -15.89 16.28
C MET A 133 8.71 -17.08 15.80
N LEU A 134 9.05 -18.30 16.22
CA LEU A 134 8.27 -19.51 15.92
C LEU A 134 6.84 -19.39 16.50
N LYS A 135 6.73 -18.92 17.75
CA LYS A 135 5.44 -18.70 18.41
C LYS A 135 4.63 -17.61 17.74
N LEU A 136 5.25 -16.46 17.43
CA LEU A 136 4.61 -15.33 16.75
C LEU A 136 3.98 -15.75 15.41
N THR A 137 4.68 -16.62 14.65
CA THR A 137 4.25 -17.08 13.32
C THR A 137 3.56 -18.45 13.33
N ARG A 138 3.27 -19.03 14.54
CA ARG A 138 2.60 -20.33 14.71
C ARG A 138 3.33 -21.49 14.02
N LEU A 139 4.66 -21.48 14.06
CA LEU A 139 5.53 -22.46 13.38
C LEU A 139 6.23 -23.46 14.32
N GLU A 140 5.91 -23.49 15.63
CA GLU A 140 6.60 -24.34 16.62
C GLU A 140 6.64 -25.81 16.21
N LYS A 141 5.51 -26.33 15.71
CA LYS A 141 5.40 -27.74 15.27
C LYS A 141 6.24 -28.07 14.04
N PHE A 142 6.70 -27.05 13.31
CA PHE A 142 7.45 -27.17 12.06
C PHE A 142 8.94 -26.80 12.23
N ALA A 143 9.39 -26.43 13.43
CA ALA A 143 10.73 -25.90 13.71
C ALA A 143 11.87 -26.73 13.11
N ARG A 144 11.76 -28.06 13.16
CA ARG A 144 12.77 -29.01 12.66
C ARG A 144 12.57 -29.42 11.19
N ARG A 145 11.50 -28.99 10.52
CA ARG A 145 11.25 -29.29 9.11
C ARG A 145 12.09 -28.39 8.19
N LYS A 146 12.33 -28.87 6.97
CA LYS A 146 12.98 -28.11 5.90
C LYS A 146 11.93 -27.46 4.99
N PRO A 147 12.27 -26.39 4.22
CA PRO A 147 11.32 -25.67 3.36
C PRO A 147 10.50 -26.53 2.40
N HIS A 148 11.06 -27.61 1.87
CA HIS A 148 10.34 -28.54 0.98
C HIS A 148 9.32 -29.44 1.71
N GLN A 149 9.31 -29.47 3.03
CA GLN A 149 8.43 -30.28 3.90
C GLN A 149 7.25 -29.47 4.45
N ILE A 150 7.09 -28.22 4.03
CA ILE A 150 6.07 -27.29 4.52
C ILE A 150 5.33 -26.62 3.35
N SER A 151 4.10 -26.14 3.60
CA SER A 151 3.26 -25.49 2.58
C SER A 151 3.80 -24.12 2.15
N GLY A 152 3.24 -23.55 1.07
CA GLY A 152 3.56 -22.21 0.58
C GLY A 152 3.39 -21.13 1.65
N GLY A 153 2.22 -21.08 2.30
CA GLY A 153 1.96 -20.14 3.38
C GLY A 153 2.89 -20.33 4.60
N GLN A 154 3.26 -21.59 4.93
CA GLN A 154 4.25 -21.84 5.97
C GLN A 154 5.64 -21.34 5.57
N ARG A 155 6.06 -21.50 4.29
CA ARG A 155 7.33 -20.91 3.80
C ARG A 155 7.33 -19.39 3.91
N GLN A 156 6.24 -18.74 3.59
CA GLN A 156 6.07 -17.30 3.76
C GLN A 156 6.26 -16.86 5.22
N ARG A 157 5.59 -17.55 6.17
CA ARG A 157 5.75 -17.29 7.61
C ARG A 157 7.18 -17.47 8.09
N VAL A 158 7.91 -18.46 7.57
CA VAL A 158 9.34 -18.65 7.87
C VAL A 158 10.16 -17.47 7.38
N ALA A 159 9.90 -16.96 6.17
CA ALA A 159 10.60 -15.80 5.62
C ALA A 159 10.31 -14.54 6.45
N LEU A 160 9.05 -14.34 6.86
CA LEU A 160 8.64 -13.25 7.72
C LEU A 160 9.34 -13.35 9.10
N ALA A 161 9.27 -14.51 9.76
CA ALA A 161 9.93 -14.74 11.04
C ALA A 161 11.45 -14.49 10.96
N ARG A 162 12.11 -14.97 9.89
CA ARG A 162 13.53 -14.72 9.63
C ARG A 162 13.83 -13.23 9.49
N SER A 163 12.97 -12.50 8.78
CA SER A 163 13.14 -11.08 8.55
C SER A 163 12.92 -10.24 9.82
N LEU A 164 12.04 -10.68 10.72
CA LEU A 164 11.75 -10.02 12.00
C LEU A 164 12.72 -10.41 13.13
N ALA A 165 13.42 -11.54 12.99
CA ALA A 165 14.30 -12.07 14.05
C ALA A 165 15.34 -11.04 14.53
N LYS A 166 15.89 -10.23 13.63
CA LYS A 166 16.87 -9.19 13.93
C LYS A 166 16.28 -7.90 14.52
N ALA A 167 14.95 -7.84 14.73
CA ALA A 167 14.23 -6.65 15.18
C ALA A 167 14.56 -5.39 14.35
N PRO A 168 14.32 -5.41 13.02
CA PRO A 168 14.58 -4.26 12.18
C PRO A 168 13.63 -3.11 12.52
N LYS A 169 14.05 -1.86 12.25
CA LYS A 169 13.15 -0.69 12.30
C LYS A 169 12.15 -0.68 11.15
N LEU A 170 12.56 -1.26 10.02
CA LEU A 170 11.79 -1.29 8.79
C LEU A 170 11.84 -2.69 8.16
N LEU A 171 10.67 -3.24 7.86
CA LEU A 171 10.51 -4.45 7.06
C LEU A 171 9.92 -4.12 5.70
N LEU A 172 10.63 -4.50 4.64
CA LEU A 172 10.21 -4.36 3.25
C LEU A 172 9.61 -5.68 2.77
N LEU A 173 8.42 -5.64 2.18
CA LEU A 173 7.68 -6.78 1.66
C LEU A 173 7.45 -6.62 0.15
N ASP A 174 8.10 -7.46 -0.66
CA ASP A 174 8.01 -7.41 -2.12
C ASP A 174 6.97 -8.40 -2.62
N GLU A 175 5.78 -7.90 -3.01
CA GLU A 175 4.64 -8.68 -3.47
C GLU A 175 4.36 -9.94 -2.62
N PRO A 176 4.19 -9.78 -1.29
CA PRO A 176 4.21 -10.93 -0.39
C PRO A 176 3.04 -11.89 -0.61
N LEU A 177 1.91 -11.42 -1.15
CA LEU A 177 0.68 -12.21 -1.31
C LEU A 177 0.39 -12.59 -2.77
N GLY A 178 1.19 -12.14 -3.73
CA GLY A 178 0.94 -12.34 -5.16
C GLY A 178 0.86 -13.80 -5.63
N ALA A 179 1.49 -14.73 -4.89
CA ALA A 179 1.50 -16.16 -5.22
C ALA A 179 0.40 -16.99 -4.50
N LEU A 180 -0.51 -16.35 -3.75
CA LEU A 180 -1.54 -17.01 -2.94
C LEU A 180 -2.90 -16.99 -3.64
N ASP A 181 -3.69 -18.06 -3.43
CA ASP A 181 -5.11 -18.04 -3.78
C ASP A 181 -5.89 -17.04 -2.91
N ALA A 182 -7.08 -16.61 -3.37
CA ALA A 182 -7.86 -15.54 -2.73
C ALA A 182 -8.14 -15.80 -1.24
N LYS A 183 -8.56 -17.02 -0.87
CA LYS A 183 -8.90 -17.37 0.53
C LYS A 183 -7.67 -17.35 1.44
N LEU A 184 -6.55 -17.84 0.94
CA LEU A 184 -5.29 -17.85 1.70
C LEU A 184 -4.71 -16.42 1.79
N ARG A 185 -4.91 -15.60 0.75
CA ARG A 185 -4.49 -14.20 0.71
C ARG A 185 -5.18 -13.41 1.82
N GLU A 186 -6.51 -13.44 1.91
CA GLU A 186 -7.28 -12.77 2.96
C GLU A 186 -6.81 -13.15 4.37
N ALA A 187 -6.69 -14.46 4.64
CA ALA A 187 -6.22 -14.92 5.95
C ALA A 187 -4.80 -14.44 6.27
N THR A 188 -3.94 -14.33 5.26
CA THR A 188 -2.54 -13.89 5.43
C THR A 188 -2.43 -12.36 5.60
N GLN A 189 -3.33 -11.58 5.00
CA GLN A 189 -3.41 -10.12 5.22
C GLN A 189 -3.63 -9.81 6.70
N PHE A 190 -4.65 -10.41 7.31
CA PHE A 190 -4.93 -10.23 8.75
C PHE A 190 -3.78 -10.71 9.63
N GLU A 191 -3.11 -11.80 9.25
CA GLU A 191 -1.95 -12.29 9.99
C GLU A 191 -0.77 -11.31 9.92
N LEU A 192 -0.51 -10.69 8.76
CA LEU A 192 0.52 -9.67 8.60
C LEU A 192 0.23 -8.43 9.45
N MET A 193 -1.03 -7.99 9.50
CA MET A 193 -1.46 -6.87 10.35
C MET A 193 -1.25 -7.18 11.84
N ASP A 194 -1.70 -8.34 12.31
CA ASP A 194 -1.51 -8.82 13.70
C ASP A 194 -0.04 -8.90 14.09
N ILE A 195 0.82 -9.38 13.19
CA ILE A 195 2.27 -9.44 13.43
C ILE A 195 2.89 -8.05 13.46
N GLN A 196 2.49 -7.16 12.57
CA GLN A 196 2.97 -5.78 12.52
C GLN A 196 2.62 -5.04 13.81
N GLU A 197 1.36 -5.14 14.27
CA GLU A 197 0.88 -4.54 15.51
C GLU A 197 1.66 -5.09 16.73
N LYS A 198 1.81 -6.41 16.85
CA LYS A 198 2.54 -7.05 17.96
C LYS A 198 4.01 -6.70 18.01
N THR A 199 4.63 -6.48 16.88
CA THR A 199 6.08 -6.18 16.81
C THR A 199 6.38 -4.68 16.85
N GLY A 200 5.40 -3.82 16.55
CA GLY A 200 5.58 -2.39 16.40
C GLY A 200 6.58 -2.01 15.30
N THR A 201 6.88 -2.93 14.38
CA THR A 201 7.81 -2.70 13.28
C THR A 201 7.09 -1.95 12.15
N THR A 202 7.75 -0.98 11.54
CA THR A 202 7.22 -0.32 10.34
C THR A 202 7.32 -1.26 9.14
N PHE A 203 6.20 -1.47 8.43
CA PHE A 203 6.15 -2.29 7.22
C PHE A 203 5.97 -1.40 6.00
N VAL A 204 6.74 -1.68 4.94
CA VAL A 204 6.51 -1.12 3.61
C VAL A 204 6.27 -2.28 2.65
N ILE A 205 5.07 -2.34 2.10
CA ILE A 205 4.67 -3.34 1.12
C ILE A 205 4.69 -2.73 -0.28
N VAL A 206 5.22 -3.48 -1.23
CA VAL A 206 5.09 -3.18 -2.66
C VAL A 206 4.10 -4.16 -3.26
N THR A 207 3.07 -3.63 -3.91
CA THR A 207 2.06 -4.45 -4.57
C THR A 207 1.51 -3.75 -5.82
N HIS A 208 0.93 -4.54 -6.71
CA HIS A 208 0.08 -4.08 -7.81
C HIS A 208 -1.40 -4.41 -7.55
N ASP A 209 -1.69 -5.11 -6.46
CA ASP A 209 -3.03 -5.52 -6.03
C ASP A 209 -3.64 -4.44 -5.14
N GLN A 210 -4.73 -3.83 -5.63
CA GLN A 210 -5.42 -2.74 -4.93
C GLN A 210 -6.08 -3.22 -3.64
N GLU A 211 -6.70 -4.42 -3.67
CA GLU A 211 -7.37 -5.00 -2.52
C GLU A 211 -6.37 -5.26 -1.38
N GLU A 212 -5.17 -5.77 -1.72
CA GLU A 212 -4.09 -5.94 -0.76
C GLU A 212 -3.71 -4.61 -0.10
N ALA A 213 -3.40 -3.59 -0.92
CA ALA A 213 -2.98 -2.28 -0.39
C ALA A 213 -4.07 -1.63 0.47
N MET A 214 -5.33 -1.68 0.02
CA MET A 214 -6.46 -1.06 0.72
C MET A 214 -6.81 -1.76 2.03
N THR A 215 -6.57 -3.09 2.13
CA THR A 215 -6.90 -3.87 3.32
C THR A 215 -5.87 -3.69 4.44
N VAL A 216 -4.57 -3.71 4.10
CA VAL A 216 -3.53 -3.79 5.14
C VAL A 216 -2.89 -2.45 5.51
N ALA A 217 -2.97 -1.44 4.63
CA ALA A 217 -2.19 -0.24 4.80
C ALA A 217 -2.85 0.82 5.70
N SER A 218 -2.04 1.49 6.53
CA SER A 218 -2.42 2.73 7.22
C SER A 218 -2.51 3.89 6.23
N ARG A 219 -1.55 3.95 5.29
CA ARG A 219 -1.57 4.85 4.12
C ARG A 219 -1.07 4.13 2.87
N VAL A 220 -1.61 4.57 1.74
CA VAL A 220 -1.24 4.10 0.40
C VAL A 220 -0.62 5.25 -0.39
N ALA A 221 0.53 5.01 -1.02
CA ALA A 221 1.08 5.86 -2.06
C ALA A 221 0.76 5.25 -3.42
N VAL A 222 -0.08 5.91 -4.19
CA VAL A 222 -0.34 5.57 -5.59
C VAL A 222 0.79 6.14 -6.43
N MET A 223 1.46 5.29 -7.21
CA MET A 223 2.59 5.65 -8.05
C MET A 223 2.30 5.44 -9.52
N ASP A 224 2.80 6.35 -10.33
CA ASP A 224 2.84 6.23 -11.78
C ASP A 224 4.10 6.89 -12.35
N GLU A 225 4.70 6.30 -13.37
CA GLU A 225 5.87 6.83 -14.11
C GLU A 225 6.98 7.43 -13.22
N GLY A 226 7.32 6.74 -12.12
CA GLY A 226 8.37 7.18 -11.18
C GLY A 226 7.98 8.30 -10.23
N ARG A 227 6.70 8.68 -10.19
CA ARG A 227 6.16 9.76 -9.35
C ARG A 227 5.09 9.25 -8.40
N ILE A 228 4.90 9.95 -7.30
CA ILE A 228 3.76 9.74 -6.41
C ILE A 228 2.62 10.61 -6.89
N MET A 229 1.49 9.99 -7.20
CA MET A 229 0.27 10.68 -7.62
C MET A 229 -0.56 11.14 -6.41
N GLN A 230 -0.69 10.27 -5.39
CA GLN A 230 -1.39 10.60 -4.14
C GLN A 230 -0.84 9.75 -3.00
N VAL A 231 -0.79 10.33 -1.78
CA VAL A 231 -0.57 9.59 -0.52
C VAL A 231 -1.71 9.93 0.41
N ALA A 232 -2.46 8.93 0.86
CA ALA A 232 -3.54 9.11 1.83
C ALA A 232 -3.90 7.77 2.50
N THR A 233 -4.83 7.80 3.47
CA THR A 233 -5.46 6.59 3.99
C THR A 233 -6.23 5.88 2.89
N PRO A 234 -6.44 4.55 2.98
CA PRO A 234 -7.23 3.79 2.01
C PRO A 234 -8.59 4.42 1.70
N GLU A 235 -9.35 4.79 2.74
CA GLU A 235 -10.62 5.46 2.59
C GLU A 235 -10.52 6.73 1.75
N ARG A 236 -9.53 7.59 2.03
CA ARG A 236 -9.36 8.85 1.31
C ARG A 236 -8.87 8.67 -0.13
N ILE A 237 -8.08 7.62 -0.40
CA ILE A 237 -7.68 7.27 -1.78
C ILE A 237 -8.93 6.89 -2.60
N TYR A 238 -9.86 6.14 -2.01
CA TYR A 238 -11.07 5.67 -2.66
C TYR A 238 -12.13 6.76 -2.82
N GLU A 239 -12.42 7.49 -1.73
CA GLU A 239 -13.52 8.46 -1.65
C GLU A 239 -13.16 9.85 -2.20
N ALA A 240 -11.90 10.23 -2.12
CA ALA A 240 -11.41 11.56 -2.50
C ALA A 240 -10.12 11.47 -3.34
N PRO A 241 -10.15 10.80 -4.51
CA PRO A 241 -9.01 10.77 -5.42
C PRO A 241 -8.69 12.20 -5.90
N ASN A 242 -7.40 12.53 -5.97
CA ASN A 242 -6.95 13.88 -6.35
C ASN A 242 -6.84 14.10 -7.87
N SER A 243 -7.00 13.03 -8.65
CA SER A 243 -6.88 13.06 -10.12
C SER A 243 -7.72 11.95 -10.76
N VAL A 244 -8.02 12.14 -12.05
CA VAL A 244 -8.69 11.12 -12.87
C VAL A 244 -7.91 9.80 -12.85
N TYR A 245 -6.58 9.89 -12.95
CA TYR A 245 -5.72 8.70 -12.89
C TYR A 245 -5.92 7.89 -11.60
N VAL A 246 -5.89 8.54 -10.44
CA VAL A 246 -6.09 7.83 -9.16
C VAL A 246 -7.50 7.28 -9.06
N ALA A 247 -8.52 8.03 -9.50
CA ALA A 247 -9.91 7.58 -9.51
C ALA A 247 -10.11 6.31 -10.33
N ASP A 248 -9.55 6.28 -11.54
CA ASP A 248 -9.64 5.17 -12.51
C ASP A 248 -8.78 3.97 -12.09
N PHE A 249 -7.59 4.26 -11.53
CA PHE A 249 -6.68 3.21 -11.09
C PHE A 249 -7.19 2.47 -9.84
N ILE A 250 -7.99 3.10 -8.96
CA ILE A 250 -8.49 2.51 -7.71
C ILE A 250 -9.94 2.07 -7.86
N GLY A 251 -10.14 0.86 -8.40
CA GLY A 251 -11.46 0.26 -8.60
C GLY A 251 -12.28 0.91 -9.72
N ASP A 252 -13.45 0.35 -9.97
CA ASP A 252 -14.35 0.83 -11.01
C ASP A 252 -14.88 2.23 -10.69
N VAL A 253 -14.98 3.08 -11.71
CA VAL A 253 -15.45 4.45 -11.58
C VAL A 253 -16.12 4.94 -12.87
N ASN A 254 -17.22 5.68 -12.73
CA ASN A 254 -17.79 6.45 -13.83
C ASN A 254 -17.17 7.85 -13.80
N ILE A 255 -16.50 8.23 -14.88
CA ILE A 255 -15.87 9.56 -15.03
C ILE A 255 -16.64 10.36 -16.07
N ILE A 256 -17.25 11.44 -15.63
CA ILE A 256 -18.09 12.31 -16.44
C ILE A 256 -17.35 13.64 -16.61
N PRO A 257 -16.90 14.00 -17.83
CA PRO A 257 -16.32 15.31 -18.08
C PRO A 257 -17.39 16.40 -18.07
N GLY A 258 -17.03 17.59 -17.61
CA GLY A 258 -17.94 18.72 -17.57
C GLY A 258 -17.25 20.03 -17.22
N THR A 259 -18.04 21.06 -17.02
CA THR A 259 -17.59 22.37 -16.57
C THR A 259 -18.27 22.75 -15.27
N ALA A 260 -17.49 23.25 -14.31
CA ALA A 260 -17.98 23.58 -12.99
C ALA A 260 -18.58 25.00 -12.93
N LYS A 261 -19.70 25.12 -12.22
CA LYS A 261 -20.30 26.39 -11.75
C LYS A 261 -20.48 26.34 -10.26
N ALA A 262 -20.09 27.39 -9.55
CA ALA A 262 -20.27 27.46 -8.10
C ALA A 262 -21.77 27.59 -7.76
N ALA A 263 -22.26 26.68 -6.88
CA ALA A 263 -23.65 26.68 -6.39
C ALA A 263 -23.75 26.97 -4.88
N GLY A 264 -22.61 27.11 -4.19
CA GLY A 264 -22.50 27.38 -2.76
C GLY A 264 -21.13 26.99 -2.20
N PRO A 265 -20.91 27.09 -0.88
CA PRO A 265 -19.69 26.60 -0.25
C PRO A 265 -19.49 25.12 -0.52
N ASP A 266 -18.36 24.75 -1.12
CA ASP A 266 -18.00 23.38 -1.52
C ASP A 266 -19.01 22.68 -2.46
N HIS A 267 -20.04 23.38 -2.97
CA HIS A 267 -21.08 22.85 -3.86
C HIS A 267 -20.93 23.40 -5.26
N TYR A 268 -21.03 22.52 -6.26
CA TYR A 268 -20.87 22.83 -7.67
C TYR A 268 -21.98 22.18 -8.49
N GLU A 269 -22.45 22.90 -9.51
CA GLU A 269 -23.21 22.38 -10.64
C GLU A 269 -22.24 22.04 -11.76
N ILE A 270 -22.34 20.85 -12.33
CA ILE A 270 -21.47 20.37 -13.40
C ILE A 270 -22.30 20.27 -14.69
N ASP A 271 -22.05 21.16 -15.63
CA ASP A 271 -22.60 21.07 -16.99
C ASP A 271 -21.82 19.97 -17.73
N TRP A 272 -22.45 18.84 -17.99
CA TRP A 272 -21.80 17.62 -18.53
C TRP A 272 -22.29 17.23 -19.92
N ALA A 273 -23.51 17.64 -20.33
CA ALA A 273 -24.03 17.36 -21.66
C ALA A 273 -25.06 18.44 -22.08
N GLU A 274 -25.05 18.81 -23.36
CA GLU A 274 -25.96 19.81 -23.92
C GLU A 274 -27.44 19.37 -23.76
N GLY A 275 -28.29 20.27 -23.22
CA GLY A 275 -29.71 20.03 -23.01
C GLY A 275 -30.04 19.03 -21.87
N ARG A 276 -29.06 18.65 -21.04
CA ARG A 276 -29.27 17.88 -19.81
C ARG A 276 -29.22 18.81 -18.59
N GLU A 277 -29.93 18.42 -17.54
CA GLU A 277 -29.79 19.07 -16.23
C GLU A 277 -28.39 18.91 -15.69
N PRO A 278 -27.80 19.93 -15.05
CA PRO A 278 -26.48 19.82 -14.44
C PRO A 278 -26.47 18.79 -13.32
N LEU A 279 -25.31 18.17 -13.09
CA LEU A 279 -25.10 17.29 -11.96
C LEU A 279 -24.56 18.09 -10.77
N HIS A 280 -25.09 17.81 -9.57
CA HIS A 280 -24.64 18.43 -8.34
C HIS A 280 -23.46 17.64 -7.75
N ALA A 281 -22.39 18.36 -7.38
CA ALA A 281 -21.18 17.80 -6.82
C ALA A 281 -20.71 18.56 -5.59
N ILE A 282 -20.00 17.85 -4.68
CA ILE A 282 -19.35 18.45 -3.52
C ILE A 282 -17.84 18.29 -3.69
N SER A 283 -17.09 19.38 -3.53
CA SER A 283 -15.64 19.34 -3.60
C SER A 283 -15.03 20.39 -2.68
N LYS A 284 -13.99 20.00 -1.92
CA LYS A 284 -13.13 20.93 -1.17
C LYS A 284 -12.10 21.65 -2.05
N LYS A 285 -12.01 21.26 -3.32
CA LYS A 285 -11.14 21.91 -4.30
C LYS A 285 -11.92 23.04 -4.95
N ASP A 286 -11.36 24.23 -4.96
CA ASP A 286 -11.94 25.38 -5.65
C ASP A 286 -11.85 25.24 -7.15
N PHE A 287 -12.98 25.47 -7.84
CA PHE A 287 -13.07 25.54 -9.29
C PHE A 287 -13.52 26.95 -9.68
N ALA A 288 -12.85 27.54 -10.68
CA ALA A 288 -13.29 28.76 -11.28
C ALA A 288 -14.56 28.52 -12.12
N GLU A 289 -15.38 29.54 -12.27
CA GLU A 289 -16.57 29.52 -13.12
C GLU A 289 -16.20 29.10 -14.56
N GLY A 290 -16.87 28.07 -15.08
CA GLY A 290 -16.61 27.52 -16.41
C GLY A 290 -15.32 26.69 -16.51
N GLN A 291 -14.66 26.38 -15.40
CA GLN A 291 -13.46 25.54 -15.41
C GLN A 291 -13.81 24.09 -15.77
N SER A 292 -13.04 23.52 -16.71
CA SER A 292 -13.14 22.09 -17.05
C SER A 292 -12.79 21.21 -15.85
N CYS A 293 -13.62 20.22 -15.59
CA CYS A 293 -13.49 19.28 -14.50
C CYS A 293 -13.96 17.86 -14.89
N HIS A 294 -13.76 16.91 -14.00
CA HIS A 294 -14.30 15.57 -14.13
C HIS A 294 -15.05 15.21 -12.84
N LEU A 295 -16.31 14.79 -12.99
CA LEU A 295 -17.07 14.20 -11.89
C LEU A 295 -16.80 12.70 -11.87
N ALA A 296 -16.34 12.18 -10.74
CA ALA A 296 -16.12 10.75 -10.51
C ALA A 296 -17.20 10.20 -9.59
N ILE A 297 -17.84 9.09 -9.98
CA ILE A 297 -18.83 8.42 -9.16
C ILE A 297 -18.62 6.90 -9.20
N ARG A 298 -18.56 6.29 -8.03
CA ARG A 298 -18.42 4.83 -7.91
C ARG A 298 -19.71 4.14 -8.32
N PRO A 299 -19.65 3.01 -9.08
CA PRO A 299 -20.83 2.27 -9.53
C PRO A 299 -21.79 1.89 -8.39
N GLU A 300 -21.26 1.48 -7.24
CA GLU A 300 -22.06 1.09 -6.07
C GLU A 300 -22.78 2.27 -5.39
N LYS A 301 -22.46 3.50 -5.75
CA LYS A 301 -23.15 4.71 -5.28
C LYS A 301 -24.25 5.17 -6.24
N VAL A 302 -24.45 4.45 -7.34
CA VAL A 302 -25.49 4.71 -8.33
C VAL A 302 -26.65 3.74 -8.14
N ALA A 303 -27.85 4.27 -7.89
CA ALA A 303 -29.07 3.47 -7.82
C ALA A 303 -29.78 3.46 -9.18
N ILE A 304 -30.34 2.30 -9.57
CA ILE A 304 -31.14 2.15 -10.79
C ILE A 304 -32.62 2.06 -10.39
N HIS A 305 -33.45 2.93 -10.98
CA HIS A 305 -34.88 2.99 -10.73
C HIS A 305 -35.67 2.82 -12.03
N ALA A 306 -36.83 2.17 -11.97
CA ALA A 306 -37.73 2.05 -13.12
C ALA A 306 -38.52 3.33 -13.40
N GLU A 307 -38.72 4.16 -12.38
CA GLU A 307 -39.38 5.46 -12.43
C GLU A 307 -38.44 6.56 -11.98
N HIS A 308 -38.69 7.81 -12.38
CA HIS A 308 -37.83 8.94 -12.01
C HIS A 308 -37.83 9.15 -10.49
N PRO A 309 -36.69 9.02 -9.79
CA PRO A 309 -36.62 9.21 -8.35
C PRO A 309 -36.64 10.70 -8.00
N ALA A 310 -37.10 11.03 -6.79
CA ALA A 310 -36.92 12.36 -6.21
C ALA A 310 -35.50 12.47 -5.65
N ALA A 311 -34.52 12.76 -6.49
CA ALA A 311 -33.10 12.88 -6.14
C ALA A 311 -32.48 14.07 -6.85
N ASP A 312 -31.49 14.72 -6.23
CA ASP A 312 -30.80 15.88 -6.79
C ASP A 312 -30.03 15.54 -8.09
N ASN A 313 -29.51 14.31 -8.17
CA ASN A 313 -28.85 13.79 -9.36
C ASN A 313 -29.64 12.60 -9.92
N ALA A 314 -30.32 12.78 -11.04
CA ALA A 314 -31.03 11.72 -11.73
C ALA A 314 -30.82 11.84 -13.25
N VAL A 315 -30.42 10.76 -13.88
CA VAL A 315 -30.13 10.72 -15.33
C VAL A 315 -30.93 9.58 -15.96
N LEU A 316 -31.65 9.87 -17.03
CA LEU A 316 -32.32 8.84 -17.82
C LEU A 316 -31.29 8.09 -18.67
N GLY A 317 -31.20 6.77 -18.47
CA GLY A 317 -30.34 5.87 -19.21
C GLY A 317 -31.09 4.68 -19.78
N LYS A 318 -30.41 3.90 -20.62
CA LYS A 318 -30.89 2.63 -21.15
C LYS A 318 -29.87 1.57 -20.83
N VAL A 319 -30.31 0.51 -20.14
CA VAL A 319 -29.44 -0.66 -19.90
C VAL A 319 -29.05 -1.30 -21.24
N LEU A 320 -27.76 -1.32 -21.53
CA LEU A 320 -27.16 -1.86 -22.73
C LEU A 320 -26.75 -3.31 -22.55
N ASP A 321 -26.16 -3.63 -21.38
CA ASP A 321 -25.67 -4.96 -21.06
C ASP A 321 -25.69 -5.22 -19.54
N ILE A 322 -25.66 -6.50 -19.14
CA ILE A 322 -25.62 -6.96 -17.76
C ILE A 322 -24.58 -8.06 -17.64
N ALA A 323 -23.53 -7.82 -16.87
CA ALA A 323 -22.53 -8.82 -16.53
C ALA A 323 -22.80 -9.40 -15.13
N TYR A 324 -23.07 -10.70 -15.04
CA TYR A 324 -23.29 -11.40 -13.79
C TYR A 324 -22.01 -12.10 -13.32
N LEU A 325 -21.47 -11.69 -12.16
CA LEU A 325 -20.22 -12.19 -11.58
C LEU A 325 -20.44 -13.14 -10.39
N GLY A 326 -21.66 -13.56 -10.13
CA GLY A 326 -22.01 -14.47 -9.02
C GLY A 326 -22.41 -13.73 -7.73
N ASN A 327 -21.54 -12.95 -7.16
CA ASN A 327 -21.79 -12.16 -5.95
C ASN A 327 -22.36 -10.75 -6.25
N LEU A 328 -22.18 -10.26 -7.47
CA LEU A 328 -22.69 -8.96 -7.93
C LEU A 328 -23.06 -9.02 -9.43
N SER A 329 -23.85 -8.03 -9.87
CA SER A 329 -24.11 -7.78 -11.29
C SER A 329 -23.72 -6.37 -11.66
N THR A 330 -22.98 -6.21 -12.76
CA THR A 330 -22.61 -4.90 -13.30
C THR A 330 -23.55 -4.57 -14.45
N TYR A 331 -24.17 -3.39 -14.38
CA TYR A 331 -25.05 -2.85 -15.43
C TYR A 331 -24.28 -1.81 -16.24
N HIS A 332 -24.24 -1.99 -17.55
CA HIS A 332 -23.78 -0.99 -18.49
C HIS A 332 -24.99 -0.19 -18.99
N VAL A 333 -25.00 1.11 -18.72
CA VAL A 333 -26.12 2.02 -18.99
C VAL A 333 -25.71 3.12 -19.98
#